data_9a6c9e790475d3a90723dc78943a4a05
#
_entry.id   9a6c9e790475d3a90723dc78943a4a05
#
_cell.length_a   1.000
_cell.length_b   1.000
_cell.length_c   1.000
_cell.angle_alpha   90.00
_cell.angle_beta   90.00
_cell.angle_gamma   90.00
#
_symmetry.space_group_name_H-M   'P 1'
#
loop_
_entity.id
_entity.type
_entity.pdbx_description
1 polymer ?
#
loop_
_entity_poly.entity_id
_entity_poly.type
_entity_poly.pdbx_seq_one_letter_code
_entity_poly.pdbx_strand_id
1 'polypeptide(L)'
;TITPLQAANMYPNVYLGLYPDGRVGPGKTGSNTLGILKEGGSKTNRGDYINARFALTWKPLEDLNITGSYKPTWQMTKTKTFSKAVPYYDAYDTDIILGYLSGHATNDLTEVRNDANSYELSFIANYDKSFADSHNFNAMLGYEEYYYYHEALEASSTSMALGDFPYLDLANKDNLGVKGNAYENGYRSVFGRVM
;
A
#
# COMPACT_ATOMS: atom_id res chain seq x y z
N THR A 1 -10.59 5.55 -7.91
CA THR A 1 -9.63 6.40 -8.67
C THR A 1 -9.85 6.15 -10.15
N ILE A 2 -10.07 7.21 -10.92
CA ILE A 2 -10.26 7.14 -12.38
C ILE A 2 -8.97 7.63 -13.03
N THR A 3 -8.45 6.86 -13.98
CA THR A 3 -7.30 7.28 -14.79
C THR A 3 -7.77 8.14 -15.99
N PRO A 4 -6.89 8.99 -16.57
CA PRO A 4 -7.23 9.77 -17.76
C PRO A 4 -7.76 8.92 -18.92
N LEU A 5 -7.19 7.75 -19.15
CA LEU A 5 -7.62 6.82 -20.20
C LEU A 5 -9.01 6.23 -19.91
N GLN A 6 -9.29 5.88 -18.66
CA GLN A 6 -10.61 5.43 -18.25
C GLN A 6 -11.65 6.54 -18.40
N ALA A 7 -11.32 7.78 -18.01
CA ALA A 7 -12.21 8.92 -18.18
C ALA A 7 -12.55 9.15 -19.67
N ALA A 8 -11.58 9.07 -20.55
CA ALA A 8 -11.77 9.21 -21.99
C ALA A 8 -12.68 8.13 -22.60
N ASN A 9 -12.55 6.89 -22.12
CA ASN A 9 -13.33 5.76 -22.64
C ASN A 9 -14.73 5.64 -22.04
N MET A 10 -14.93 6.12 -20.80
CA MET A 10 -16.21 5.99 -20.10
C MET A 10 -17.17 7.15 -20.30
N TYR A 11 -16.67 8.27 -20.80
CA TYR A 11 -17.49 9.48 -20.97
C TYR A 11 -18.12 9.51 -22.35
N PRO A 12 -19.47 9.40 -22.47
CA PRO A 12 -20.13 9.51 -23.75
C PRO A 12 -20.00 10.92 -24.33
N ASN A 13 -19.65 11.05 -25.61
CA ASN A 13 -19.45 12.31 -26.32
C ASN A 13 -20.74 13.14 -26.50
N VAL A 14 -21.89 12.57 -26.19
CA VAL A 14 -23.20 13.25 -26.26
C VAL A 14 -23.50 14.17 -25.07
N TYR A 15 -22.72 14.05 -24.00
CA TYR A 15 -22.91 14.89 -22.80
C TYR A 15 -21.75 15.85 -22.66
N LEU A 16 -22.09 17.11 -22.38
CA LEU A 16 -21.07 18.12 -22.09
C LEU A 16 -20.45 17.87 -20.72
N GLY A 17 -19.15 17.54 -20.71
CA GLY A 17 -18.43 17.27 -19.48
C GLY A 17 -18.03 18.53 -18.73
N LEU A 18 -17.57 19.53 -19.48
CA LEU A 18 -17.20 20.84 -18.98
C LEU A 18 -17.83 21.90 -19.86
N TYR A 19 -18.33 22.98 -19.25
CA TYR A 19 -18.76 24.17 -19.97
C TYR A 19 -17.55 24.96 -20.48
N PRO A 20 -17.75 25.90 -21.46
CA PRO A 20 -16.65 26.73 -21.99
C PRO A 20 -15.92 27.54 -20.94
N ASP A 21 -16.57 27.89 -19.84
CA ASP A 21 -15.99 28.58 -18.68
C ASP A 21 -15.26 27.66 -17.70
N GLY A 22 -15.24 26.37 -18.00
CA GLY A 22 -14.53 25.32 -17.21
C GLY A 22 -15.36 24.74 -16.08
N ARG A 23 -16.61 25.12 -15.86
CA ARG A 23 -17.50 24.52 -14.86
C ARG A 23 -17.91 23.12 -15.27
N VAL A 24 -18.22 22.32 -14.28
CA VAL A 24 -18.58 20.90 -14.45
C VAL A 24 -20.06 20.81 -14.88
N GLY A 25 -20.32 20.16 -15.98
CA GLY A 25 -21.66 19.79 -16.41
C GLY A 25 -22.19 18.53 -15.71
N PRO A 26 -23.51 18.26 -15.78
CA PRO A 26 -24.16 17.15 -15.10
C PRO A 26 -23.73 15.78 -15.64
N GLY A 27 -23.21 15.71 -16.85
CA GLY A 27 -23.00 14.43 -17.52
C GLY A 27 -24.30 13.63 -17.67
N LYS A 28 -24.20 12.31 -17.68
CA LYS A 28 -25.38 11.46 -17.63
C LYS A 28 -25.80 11.25 -16.16
N THR A 29 -26.88 11.90 -15.74
CA THR A 29 -27.46 11.72 -14.38
C THR A 29 -26.47 11.92 -13.23
N GLY A 30 -25.65 12.98 -13.28
CA GLY A 30 -24.64 13.25 -12.26
C GLY A 30 -23.38 12.37 -12.35
N SER A 31 -23.19 11.66 -13.47
CA SER A 31 -22.01 10.84 -13.71
C SER A 31 -21.12 11.51 -14.78
N ASN A 32 -20.15 12.28 -14.33
CA ASN A 32 -19.23 13.03 -15.18
C ASN A 32 -17.77 12.70 -14.82
N THR A 33 -17.17 11.75 -15.55
CA THR A 33 -15.81 11.30 -15.31
C THR A 33 -14.75 12.36 -15.55
N LEU A 34 -15.00 13.32 -16.46
CA LEU A 34 -14.12 14.47 -16.70
C LEU A 34 -14.12 15.41 -15.51
N GLY A 35 -15.30 15.72 -14.97
CA GLY A 35 -15.45 16.54 -13.78
C GLY A 35 -14.75 15.91 -12.57
N ILE A 36 -14.92 14.59 -12.36
CA ILE A 36 -14.24 13.86 -11.30
C ILE A 36 -12.70 13.87 -11.51
N LEU A 37 -12.23 13.68 -12.72
CA LEU A 37 -10.80 13.70 -13.01
C LEU A 37 -10.17 15.06 -12.72
N LYS A 38 -10.89 16.14 -13.04
CA LYS A 38 -10.42 17.52 -12.86
C LYS A 38 -10.50 17.98 -11.41
N GLU A 39 -11.64 17.73 -10.74
CA GLU A 39 -11.98 18.34 -9.46
C GLU A 39 -12.16 17.34 -8.30
N GLY A 40 -12.18 16.04 -8.59
CA GLY A 40 -12.61 14.98 -7.64
C GLY A 40 -11.65 14.68 -6.51
N GLY A 41 -10.52 15.39 -6.42
CA GLY A 41 -9.54 15.20 -5.36
C GLY A 41 -8.31 14.40 -5.77
N SER A 42 -7.67 13.74 -4.82
CA SER A 42 -6.39 13.06 -5.07
C SER A 42 -6.24 11.78 -4.25
N LYS A 43 -5.47 10.84 -4.80
CA LYS A 43 -4.97 9.68 -4.04
C LYS A 43 -3.46 9.60 -4.19
N THR A 44 -2.76 9.71 -3.08
CA THR A 44 -1.31 9.54 -3.01
C THR A 44 -1.01 8.25 -2.27
N ASN A 45 -0.16 7.42 -2.87
CA ASN A 45 0.37 6.22 -2.23
C ASN A 45 1.90 6.29 -2.25
N ARG A 46 2.51 6.18 -1.07
CA ARG A 46 3.95 6.12 -0.89
C ARG A 46 4.29 4.84 -0.17
N GLY A 47 5.19 4.03 -0.76
CA GLY A 47 5.74 2.84 -0.15
C GLY A 47 7.25 2.98 -0.01
N ASP A 48 7.77 2.76 1.19
CA ASP A 48 9.19 2.68 1.49
C ASP A 48 9.50 1.22 1.86
N TYR A 49 10.51 0.63 1.22
CA TYR A 49 10.91 -0.75 1.43
C TYR A 49 12.41 -0.84 1.64
N ILE A 50 12.81 -1.39 2.77
CA ILE A 50 14.21 -1.60 3.13
C ILE A 50 14.41 -3.09 3.37
N ASN A 51 15.35 -3.67 2.64
CA ASN A 51 15.77 -5.06 2.79
C ASN A 51 17.30 -5.10 2.89
N ALA A 52 17.79 -5.76 3.91
CA ALA A 52 19.23 -5.99 4.09
C ALA A 52 19.48 -7.49 4.31
N ARG A 53 20.66 -7.96 3.93
CA ARG A 53 21.12 -9.31 4.21
C ARG A 53 22.53 -9.27 4.76
N PHE A 54 22.70 -9.86 5.91
CA PHE A 54 24.00 -10.11 6.54
C PHE A 54 24.24 -11.62 6.52
N ALA A 55 25.41 -12.03 6.06
CA ALA A 55 25.78 -13.44 6.06
C ALA A 55 27.25 -13.59 6.49
N LEU A 56 27.52 -14.60 7.32
CA LEU A 56 28.84 -14.95 7.77
C LEU A 56 29.04 -16.45 7.59
N THR A 57 30.13 -16.80 6.95
CA THR A 57 30.55 -18.20 6.83
C THR A 57 31.79 -18.38 7.68
N TRP A 58 31.73 -19.37 8.58
CA TRP A 58 32.82 -19.79 9.45
C TRP A 58 33.23 -21.21 9.11
N LYS A 59 34.53 -21.45 9.01
CA LYS A 59 35.15 -22.75 8.73
C LYS A 59 36.01 -23.20 9.91
N PRO A 60 35.43 -23.78 10.96
CA PRO A 60 36.20 -24.26 12.13
C PRO A 60 37.09 -25.44 11.82
N LEU A 61 36.76 -26.25 10.82
CA LEU A 61 37.52 -27.39 10.32
C LEU A 61 37.55 -27.33 8.79
N GLU A 62 38.53 -28.05 8.17
CA GLU A 62 38.62 -28.11 6.71
C GLU A 62 37.36 -28.71 6.08
N ASP A 63 36.73 -29.67 6.73
CA ASP A 63 35.56 -30.41 6.26
C ASP A 63 34.23 -29.78 6.73
N LEU A 64 34.24 -28.70 7.56
CA LEU A 64 33.03 -28.14 8.16
C LEU A 64 32.86 -26.65 7.80
N ASN A 65 31.74 -26.35 7.16
CA ASN A 65 31.31 -24.99 6.86
C ASN A 65 30.02 -24.65 7.61
N ILE A 66 30.03 -23.59 8.39
CA ILE A 66 28.83 -23.06 9.08
C ILE A 66 28.51 -21.69 8.53
N THR A 67 27.33 -21.55 7.95
CA THR A 67 26.86 -20.26 7.40
C THR A 67 25.66 -19.79 8.21
N GLY A 68 25.79 -18.61 8.83
CA GLY A 68 24.69 -17.89 9.44
C GLY A 68 24.25 -16.74 8.55
N SER A 69 22.94 -16.51 8.39
CA SER A 69 22.43 -15.32 7.70
C SER A 69 21.25 -14.72 8.44
N TYR A 70 21.19 -13.38 8.41
CA TYR A 70 20.10 -12.58 8.97
C TYR A 70 19.63 -11.59 7.92
N LYS A 71 18.33 -11.63 7.62
CA LYS A 71 17.72 -10.80 6.57
C LYS A 71 16.53 -10.03 7.14
N PRO A 72 16.76 -8.84 7.72
CA PRO A 72 15.69 -7.95 8.14
C PRO A 72 15.04 -7.26 6.93
N THR A 73 13.73 -7.04 7.04
CA THR A 73 12.93 -6.31 6.06
C THR A 73 12.00 -5.35 6.80
N TRP A 74 11.96 -4.11 6.33
CA TRP A 74 11.02 -3.08 6.78
C TRP A 74 10.24 -2.56 5.59
N GLN A 75 8.93 -2.50 5.73
CA GLN A 75 8.03 -1.95 4.74
C GLN A 75 7.09 -0.97 5.41
N MET A 76 7.04 0.24 4.90
CA MET A 76 6.09 1.28 5.33
C MET A 76 5.28 1.73 4.13
N THR A 77 3.96 1.76 4.27
CA THR A 77 3.07 2.27 3.23
C THR A 77 2.16 3.34 3.81
N LYS A 78 2.12 4.49 3.14
CA LYS A 78 1.26 5.62 3.49
C LYS A 78 0.35 5.91 2.31
N THR A 79 -0.95 5.77 2.50
CA THR A 79 -1.96 6.11 1.51
C THR A 79 -2.80 7.27 2.04
N LYS A 80 -2.89 8.34 1.26
CA LYS A 80 -3.77 9.47 1.52
C LYS A 80 -4.75 9.59 0.38
N THR A 81 -6.03 9.46 0.68
CA THR A 81 -7.12 9.59 -0.29
C THR A 81 -8.00 10.76 0.14
N PHE A 82 -8.06 11.76 -0.72
CA PHE A 82 -8.95 12.91 -0.55
C PHE A 82 -9.95 12.92 -1.69
N SER A 83 -11.24 12.80 -1.36
CA SER A 83 -12.35 12.94 -2.28
C SER A 83 -12.95 14.31 -2.07
N LYS A 84 -13.00 15.12 -3.13
CA LYS A 84 -13.52 16.48 -3.08
C LYS A 84 -14.97 16.50 -3.53
N ALA A 85 -15.78 17.34 -2.90
CA ALA A 85 -17.12 17.63 -3.38
C ALA A 85 -17.04 18.31 -4.76
N VAL A 86 -17.77 17.79 -5.74
CA VAL A 86 -17.78 18.31 -7.11
C VAL A 86 -19.21 18.70 -7.48
N PRO A 87 -19.56 19.98 -7.35
CA PRO A 87 -20.85 20.47 -7.81
C PRO A 87 -20.91 20.45 -9.35
N TYR A 88 -22.10 20.22 -9.90
CA TYR A 88 -22.37 20.45 -11.30
C TYR A 88 -23.48 21.48 -11.47
N TYR A 89 -23.40 22.24 -12.55
CA TYR A 89 -24.14 23.49 -12.73
C TYR A 89 -25.15 23.40 -13.85
N ASP A 90 -26.12 24.32 -13.83
CA ASP A 90 -27.05 24.53 -14.93
C ASP A 90 -26.33 25.08 -16.18
N ALA A 91 -26.86 24.73 -17.36
CA ALA A 91 -26.27 25.12 -18.63
C ALA A 91 -26.53 26.61 -18.96
N TYR A 92 -27.63 27.16 -18.46
CA TYR A 92 -28.12 28.50 -18.81
C TYR A 92 -27.88 29.50 -17.68
N ASP A 93 -28.00 29.05 -16.42
CA ASP A 93 -27.74 29.88 -15.25
C ASP A 93 -26.51 29.34 -14.51
N THR A 94 -25.46 30.12 -14.59
CA THR A 94 -24.13 29.73 -14.12
C THR A 94 -23.99 29.69 -12.62
N ASP A 95 -24.91 30.29 -11.87
CA ASP A 95 -24.85 30.37 -10.41
C ASP A 95 -25.70 29.28 -9.73
N ILE A 96 -26.49 28.54 -10.53
CA ILE A 96 -27.31 27.45 -10.01
C ILE A 96 -26.54 26.13 -9.95
N ILE A 97 -26.32 25.65 -8.74
CA ILE A 97 -25.84 24.29 -8.51
C ILE A 97 -27.02 23.34 -8.58
N LEU A 98 -27.05 22.45 -9.57
CA LEU A 98 -28.08 21.44 -9.75
C LEU A 98 -27.88 20.21 -8.82
N GLY A 99 -26.66 19.99 -8.36
CA GLY A 99 -26.32 18.86 -7.48
C GLY A 99 -24.82 18.60 -7.44
N TYR A 100 -24.47 17.42 -6.96
CA TYR A 100 -23.09 16.97 -6.87
C TYR A 100 -22.91 15.68 -7.66
N LEU A 101 -21.72 15.49 -8.22
CA LEU A 101 -21.39 14.26 -8.92
C LEU A 101 -21.47 13.06 -7.99
N SER A 102 -21.87 11.90 -8.55
CA SER A 102 -22.04 10.66 -7.79
C SER A 102 -20.74 10.26 -7.06
N GLY A 103 -20.82 10.04 -5.75
CA GLY A 103 -19.68 9.73 -4.90
C GLY A 103 -18.77 10.92 -4.56
N HIS A 104 -19.19 12.16 -4.93
CA HIS A 104 -18.46 13.39 -4.70
C HIS A 104 -19.37 14.50 -4.17
N ALA A 105 -20.23 14.15 -3.21
CA ALA A 105 -21.15 15.12 -2.58
C ALA A 105 -20.49 15.84 -1.38
N THR A 106 -19.47 15.26 -0.81
CA THR A 106 -18.76 15.76 0.39
C THR A 106 -17.26 15.74 0.17
N ASN A 107 -16.55 16.53 0.96
CA ASN A 107 -15.10 16.46 1.04
C ASN A 107 -14.72 15.41 2.09
N ASP A 108 -14.14 14.31 1.64
CA ASP A 108 -13.81 13.18 2.51
C ASP A 108 -12.32 12.88 2.47
N LEU A 109 -11.73 12.65 3.62
CA LEU A 109 -10.31 12.31 3.77
C LEU A 109 -10.14 10.97 4.44
N THR A 110 -9.28 10.12 3.87
CA THR A 110 -8.82 8.88 4.50
C THR A 110 -7.32 8.81 4.42
N GLU A 111 -6.68 8.61 5.56
CA GLU A 111 -5.25 8.32 5.67
C GLU A 111 -5.04 6.93 6.25
N VAL A 112 -4.27 6.10 5.54
CA VAL A 112 -3.92 4.75 5.96
C VAL A 112 -2.41 4.66 6.09
N ARG A 113 -1.95 4.07 7.18
CA ARG A 113 -0.55 3.73 7.42
C ARG A 113 -0.46 2.24 7.71
N ASN A 114 0.41 1.55 6.98
CA ASN A 114 0.72 0.16 7.22
C ASN A 114 2.23 0.06 7.43
N ASP A 115 2.61 -0.50 8.56
CA ASP A 115 3.99 -0.79 8.92
C ASP A 115 4.16 -2.29 9.04
N ALA A 116 5.12 -2.85 8.33
CA ALA A 116 5.43 -4.27 8.38
C ALA A 116 6.93 -4.48 8.60
N ASN A 117 7.25 -5.33 9.55
CA ASN A 117 8.62 -5.72 9.88
C ASN A 117 8.72 -7.24 9.82
N SER A 118 9.77 -7.73 9.19
CA SER A 118 10.05 -9.16 9.19
C SER A 118 11.54 -9.44 9.28
N TYR A 119 11.89 -10.64 9.70
CA TYR A 119 13.24 -11.14 9.55
C TYR A 119 13.24 -12.63 9.19
N GLU A 120 14.26 -12.99 8.45
CA GLU A 120 14.65 -14.38 8.22
C GLU A 120 16.01 -14.60 8.87
N LEU A 121 16.10 -15.59 9.74
CA LEU A 121 17.35 -16.05 10.36
C LEU A 121 17.60 -17.48 9.89
N SER A 122 18.80 -17.76 9.39
CA SER A 122 19.18 -19.13 9.01
C SER A 122 20.57 -19.48 9.47
N PHE A 123 20.76 -20.74 9.88
CA PHE A 123 22.04 -21.35 10.15
C PHE A 123 22.10 -22.67 9.39
N ILE A 124 23.16 -22.86 8.61
CA ILE A 124 23.38 -24.09 7.83
C ILE A 124 24.80 -24.57 8.12
N ALA A 125 24.92 -25.77 8.63
CA ALA A 125 26.18 -26.47 8.81
C ALA A 125 26.29 -27.56 7.75
N ASN A 126 27.35 -27.55 6.96
CA ASN A 126 27.69 -28.59 6.00
C ASN A 126 29.01 -29.24 6.40
N TYR A 127 28.99 -30.55 6.47
CA TYR A 127 30.16 -31.38 6.73
C TYR A 127 30.39 -32.30 5.55
N ASP A 128 31.56 -32.16 4.90
CA ASP A 128 31.93 -32.89 3.70
C ASP A 128 33.28 -33.58 3.94
N LYS A 129 33.30 -34.91 3.95
CA LYS A 129 34.53 -35.69 4.20
C LYS A 129 34.67 -36.85 3.25
N SER A 130 35.86 -36.98 2.67
CA SER A 130 36.25 -38.15 1.88
C SER A 130 37.13 -39.07 2.71
N PHE A 131 36.83 -40.39 2.70
CA PHE A 131 37.56 -41.41 3.36
C PHE A 131 38.13 -42.37 2.33
N ALA A 132 39.42 -42.75 2.49
CA ALA A 132 40.07 -43.77 1.70
C ALA A 132 39.89 -43.63 0.18
N ASP A 133 39.89 -42.42 -0.35
CA ASP A 133 39.75 -42.04 -1.77
C ASP A 133 38.51 -42.61 -2.51
N SER A 134 37.63 -43.31 -1.81
CA SER A 134 36.47 -43.99 -2.43
C SER A 134 35.14 -43.72 -1.74
N HIS A 135 35.13 -43.23 -0.52
CA HIS A 135 33.94 -43.01 0.27
C HIS A 135 33.76 -41.51 0.56
N ASN A 136 32.69 -40.93 0.06
CA ASN A 136 32.33 -39.54 0.34
C ASN A 136 31.17 -39.51 1.31
N PHE A 137 31.30 -38.79 2.40
CA PHE A 137 30.25 -38.53 3.37
C PHE A 137 29.89 -37.07 3.35
N ASN A 138 28.61 -36.78 3.12
CA ASN A 138 28.07 -35.42 3.15
C ASN A 138 26.93 -35.39 4.18
N ALA A 139 26.99 -34.45 5.11
CA ALA A 139 25.93 -34.17 6.07
C ALA A 139 25.62 -32.68 6.12
N MET A 140 24.35 -32.36 6.20
CA MET A 140 23.87 -30.99 6.34
C MET A 140 22.88 -30.93 7.50
N LEU A 141 23.00 -29.89 8.33
CA LEU A 141 22.03 -29.52 9.36
C LEU A 141 21.66 -28.05 9.15
N GLY A 142 20.38 -27.78 9.14
CA GLY A 142 19.85 -26.43 8.96
C GLY A 142 18.86 -26.05 10.05
N TYR A 143 18.88 -24.80 10.40
CA TYR A 143 17.87 -24.10 11.22
C TYR A 143 17.42 -22.86 10.48
N GLU A 144 16.11 -22.65 10.44
CA GLU A 144 15.50 -21.44 9.89
C GLU A 144 14.45 -20.90 10.85
N GLU A 145 14.41 -19.59 10.97
CA GLU A 145 13.39 -18.86 11.70
C GLU A 145 12.92 -17.70 10.85
N TYR A 146 11.62 -17.55 10.73
CA TYR A 146 10.96 -16.41 10.12
C TYR A 146 10.02 -15.78 11.13
N TYR A 147 10.01 -14.46 11.18
CA TYR A 147 9.07 -13.67 11.95
C TYR A 147 8.54 -12.53 11.10
N TYR A 148 7.26 -12.24 11.22
CA TYR A 148 6.58 -11.15 10.55
C TYR A 148 5.63 -10.47 11.53
N TYR A 149 5.68 -9.15 11.58
CA TYR A 149 4.78 -8.28 12.31
C TYR A 149 4.19 -7.25 11.37
N HIS A 150 2.90 -7.03 11.45
CA HIS A 150 2.19 -6.02 10.68
C HIS A 150 1.28 -5.22 11.61
N GLU A 151 1.28 -3.89 11.41
CA GLU A 151 0.39 -2.95 12.07
C GLU A 151 -0.22 -2.02 11.03
N ALA A 152 -1.53 -1.74 11.16
CA ALA A 152 -2.25 -0.82 10.31
C ALA A 152 -3.03 0.19 11.15
N LEU A 153 -2.98 1.45 10.73
CA LEU A 153 -3.76 2.55 11.27
C LEU A 153 -4.48 3.27 10.14
N GLU A 154 -5.78 3.41 10.26
CA GLU A 154 -6.62 4.21 9.36
C GLU A 154 -7.29 5.31 10.18
N ALA A 155 -7.20 6.54 9.68
CA ALA A 155 -7.97 7.66 10.17
C ALA A 155 -8.72 8.30 8.99
N SER A 156 -9.98 8.61 9.21
CA SER A 156 -10.86 9.17 8.17
C SER A 156 -11.75 10.27 8.73
N SER A 157 -12.15 11.17 7.86
CA SER A 157 -13.17 12.18 8.13
C SER A 157 -14.07 12.35 6.92
N THR A 158 -15.34 12.55 7.16
CA THR A 158 -16.33 12.89 6.15
C THR A 158 -16.83 14.31 6.34
N SER A 159 -17.32 14.93 5.26
CA SER A 159 -17.92 16.26 5.27
C SER A 159 -17.00 17.36 5.83
N MET A 160 -15.74 17.36 5.40
CA MET A 160 -14.79 18.40 5.76
C MET A 160 -15.24 19.75 5.17
N ALA A 161 -15.14 20.82 5.97
CA ALA A 161 -15.58 22.15 5.57
C ALA A 161 -14.72 22.74 4.42
N LEU A 162 -13.41 22.41 4.40
CA LEU A 162 -12.46 22.95 3.43
C LEU A 162 -12.08 21.90 2.39
N GLY A 163 -12.34 22.24 1.11
CA GLY A 163 -12.03 21.36 -0.02
C GLY A 163 -10.58 21.43 -0.53
N ASP A 164 -9.76 22.36 -0.03
CA ASP A 164 -8.39 22.56 -0.52
C ASP A 164 -7.31 22.21 0.52
N PHE A 165 -7.72 21.92 1.75
CA PHE A 165 -6.82 21.62 2.86
C PHE A 165 -7.14 20.25 3.47
N PRO A 166 -6.64 19.15 2.86
CA PRO A 166 -6.95 17.79 3.32
C PRO A 166 -6.09 17.39 4.52
N TYR A 167 -6.39 17.95 5.69
CA TYR A 167 -5.74 17.62 6.96
C TYR A 167 -6.77 17.23 8.01
N LEU A 168 -6.53 16.11 8.69
CA LEU A 168 -7.44 15.59 9.72
C LEU A 168 -7.66 16.53 10.90
N ASP A 169 -6.70 17.41 11.17
CA ASP A 169 -6.83 18.44 12.22
C ASP A 169 -7.93 19.47 11.91
N LEU A 170 -8.25 19.65 10.64
CA LEU A 170 -9.32 20.55 10.17
C LEU A 170 -10.68 19.84 10.03
N ALA A 171 -10.74 18.58 10.42
CA ALA A 171 -11.95 17.77 10.31
C ALA A 171 -12.94 18.08 11.45
N ASN A 172 -14.22 17.97 11.16
CA ASN A 172 -15.23 17.98 12.21
C ASN A 172 -15.07 16.75 13.08
N LYS A 173 -14.94 16.94 14.40
CA LYS A 173 -14.73 15.87 15.37
C LYS A 173 -15.86 14.82 15.38
N ASP A 174 -17.07 15.22 15.05
CA ASP A 174 -18.23 14.33 15.01
C ASP A 174 -18.19 13.35 13.82
N ASN A 175 -17.36 13.65 12.80
CA ASN A 175 -17.24 12.86 11.58
C ASN A 175 -15.89 12.13 11.45
N LEU A 176 -15.18 11.97 12.54
CA LEU A 176 -13.92 11.24 12.56
C LEU A 176 -14.14 9.74 12.71
N GLY A 177 -13.45 8.97 11.88
CA GLY A 177 -13.34 7.53 12.01
C GLY A 177 -11.89 7.11 12.24
N VAL A 178 -11.68 6.16 13.17
CA VAL A 178 -10.37 5.58 13.44
C VAL A 178 -10.49 4.07 13.47
N LYS A 179 -9.56 3.38 12.83
CA LYS A 179 -9.43 1.92 12.86
C LYS A 179 -7.96 1.57 13.00
N GLY A 180 -7.68 0.48 13.70
CA GLY A 180 -6.34 -0.06 13.82
C GLY A 180 -6.38 -1.55 14.04
N ASN A 181 -5.39 -2.25 13.52
CA ASN A 181 -5.16 -3.66 13.77
C ASN A 181 -3.68 -3.97 13.71
N ALA A 182 -3.30 -5.06 14.37
CA ALA A 182 -1.98 -5.62 14.28
C ALA A 182 -2.08 -7.14 14.31
N TYR A 183 -1.13 -7.80 13.65
CA TYR A 183 -0.97 -9.24 13.72
C TYR A 183 0.49 -9.64 13.53
N GLU A 184 0.82 -10.80 14.04
CA GLU A 184 2.13 -11.41 13.86
C GLU A 184 2.01 -12.86 13.45
N ASN A 185 3.00 -13.34 12.76
CA ASN A 185 3.16 -14.75 12.47
C ASN A 185 4.64 -15.11 12.38
N GLY A 186 4.93 -16.40 12.49
CA GLY A 186 6.29 -16.88 12.36
C GLY A 186 6.35 -18.39 12.34
N TYR A 187 7.50 -18.89 11.93
CA TYR A 187 7.81 -20.33 11.97
C TYR A 187 9.27 -20.56 12.32
N ARG A 188 9.55 -21.75 12.83
CA ARG A 188 10.89 -22.27 13.06
C ARG A 188 10.99 -23.66 12.46
N SER A 189 12.07 -23.94 11.79
CA SER A 189 12.31 -25.21 11.13
C SER A 189 13.70 -25.71 11.44
N VAL A 190 13.82 -27.02 11.67
CA VAL A 190 15.08 -27.73 11.72
C VAL A 190 15.04 -28.84 10.66
N PHE A 191 16.06 -28.92 9.85
CA PHE A 191 16.15 -29.91 8.78
C PHE A 191 17.56 -30.47 8.65
N GLY A 192 17.67 -31.68 8.13
CA GLY A 192 18.95 -32.32 7.92
C GLY A 192 18.94 -33.27 6.75
N ARG A 193 20.14 -33.53 6.22
CA ARG A 193 20.38 -34.49 5.14
C ARG A 193 21.70 -35.20 5.38
N VAL A 194 21.74 -36.49 5.08
CA VAL A 194 22.95 -37.33 5.05
C VAL A 194 23.00 -38.07 3.72
N MET A 195 24.15 -38.09 3.09
CA MET A 195 24.42 -38.79 1.83
C MET A 195 25.75 -39.49 1.89
#